data_e3fb92aab9a52a60465d4460b208659c
#
_entry.id   e3fb92aab9a52a60465d4460b208659c
#
_cell.length_a   1.000
_cell.length_b   1.000
_cell.length_c   1.000
_cell.angle_alpha   90.00
_cell.angle_beta   90.00
_cell.angle_gamma   90.00
#
_symmetry.space_group_name_H-M   'P 1'
#
loop_
_entity.id
_entity.type
_entity.pdbx_description
1 polymer ?
#
loop_
_entity_poly.entity_id
_entity_poly.type
_entity_poly.pdbx_seq_one_letter_code
_entity_poly.pdbx_strand_id
1 'polypeptide(L)'
;MTLLAGFDAGQTHTRCRLSLVKNGLLQPVGEGEGPGVSHLDAPLGEERFLKAIRTSAQHALKNHPTGLIQAAVVGASGIEHGTGLQQRAEALVGQALAIGDGSRLGKVLVTGDERTALRGAIPEGAGILAISGTGMIVLGRGEDGHEHRCGGWGWLLDGAGSAFDLGHQGLQLTLRMADGRLPDHPLRLQIWNQMGCDSHAAVKARVVQNDFGTADFAALAPLVVEAASQGCSGAEEIVQRSAVTLSNCIDAVARRLSLLSPLVVCQGGAITHLMGFRTAVQQTMRQSIPGARWGDAKGDACDGALLMAQDLTVRPS
;
A
#
# COMPACT_ATOMS: atom_id res chain seq x y z
N MET A 1 27.83 -17.81 -1.76
CA MET A 1 26.60 -17.25 -2.33
C MET A 1 25.87 -16.50 -1.22
N THR A 2 25.43 -15.27 -1.47
CA THR A 2 24.79 -14.39 -0.49
C THR A 2 23.28 -14.59 -0.54
N LEU A 3 22.67 -15.10 0.54
CA LEU A 3 21.21 -15.21 0.65
C LEU A 3 20.63 -13.93 1.25
N LEU A 4 19.62 -13.38 0.59
CA LEU A 4 18.90 -12.18 0.99
C LEU A 4 17.43 -12.50 1.21
N ALA A 5 16.79 -11.77 2.13
CA ALA A 5 15.35 -11.84 2.38
C ALA A 5 14.70 -10.47 2.21
N GLY A 6 13.64 -10.42 1.43
CA GLY A 6 12.78 -9.25 1.26
C GLY A 6 11.37 -9.54 1.73
N PHE A 7 10.80 -8.65 2.54
CA PHE A 7 9.45 -8.82 3.09
C PHE A 7 8.57 -7.63 2.73
N ASP A 8 7.31 -7.95 2.45
CA ASP A 8 6.20 -7.01 2.33
C ASP A 8 5.17 -7.38 3.41
N ALA A 9 5.18 -6.62 4.51
CA ALA A 9 4.37 -6.88 5.69
C ALA A 9 3.18 -5.94 5.77
N GLY A 10 2.12 -6.28 5.05
CA GLY A 10 0.86 -5.55 5.03
C GLY A 10 -0.08 -5.93 6.18
N GLN A 11 -1.16 -5.17 6.36
CA GLN A 11 -2.14 -5.43 7.42
C GLN A 11 -2.91 -6.74 7.26
N THR A 12 -3.05 -7.24 6.03
CA THR A 12 -3.84 -8.44 5.74
C THR A 12 -2.99 -9.70 5.69
N HIS A 13 -1.81 -9.62 5.10
CA HIS A 13 -0.87 -10.72 4.92
C HIS A 13 0.57 -10.19 4.84
N THR A 14 1.53 -11.07 5.10
CA THR A 14 2.96 -10.80 4.96
C THR A 14 3.53 -11.75 3.91
N ARG A 15 4.27 -11.22 2.96
CA ARG A 15 5.01 -12.01 1.97
C ARG A 15 6.51 -11.94 2.26
N CYS A 16 7.20 -13.04 2.06
CA CYS A 16 8.66 -13.15 2.11
C CYS A 16 9.16 -13.71 0.80
N ARG A 17 10.16 -13.08 0.21
CA ARG A 17 10.88 -13.58 -0.96
C ARG A 17 12.36 -13.71 -0.62
N LEU A 18 12.94 -14.87 -0.93
CA LEU A 18 14.35 -15.15 -0.78
C LEU A 18 15.05 -15.11 -2.12
N SER A 19 16.25 -14.54 -2.16
CA SER A 19 17.07 -14.50 -3.37
C SER A 19 18.54 -14.76 -3.05
N LEU A 20 19.21 -15.50 -3.94
CA LEU A 20 20.67 -15.61 -3.96
C LEU A 20 21.25 -14.53 -4.87
N VAL A 21 22.32 -13.88 -4.43
CA VAL A 21 23.12 -12.99 -5.27
C VAL A 21 24.13 -13.82 -6.05
N LYS A 22 24.02 -13.82 -7.38
CA LYS A 22 24.95 -14.48 -8.29
C LYS A 22 25.36 -13.51 -9.39
N ASN A 23 26.65 -13.21 -9.49
CA ASN A 23 27.18 -12.23 -10.45
C ASN A 23 26.49 -10.86 -10.38
N GLY A 24 26.14 -10.39 -9.17
CA GLY A 24 25.42 -9.13 -8.95
C GLY A 24 23.91 -9.16 -9.23
N LEU A 25 23.37 -10.27 -9.74
CA LEU A 25 21.96 -10.43 -10.04
C LEU A 25 21.23 -11.21 -8.93
N LEU A 26 19.99 -10.79 -8.64
CA LEU A 26 19.09 -11.48 -7.73
C LEU A 26 18.42 -12.66 -8.44
N GLN A 27 18.59 -13.85 -7.87
CA GLN A 27 17.93 -15.07 -8.33
C GLN A 27 16.94 -15.53 -7.26
N PRO A 28 15.63 -15.43 -7.48
CA PRO A 28 14.63 -15.93 -6.53
C PRO A 28 14.80 -17.42 -6.26
N VAL A 29 14.76 -17.80 -4.97
CA VAL A 29 14.97 -19.20 -4.55
C VAL A 29 13.90 -19.70 -3.60
N GLY A 30 13.06 -18.82 -3.07
CA GLY A 30 11.94 -19.21 -2.22
C GLY A 30 10.95 -18.07 -2.02
N GLU A 31 9.70 -18.44 -1.82
CA GLU A 31 8.61 -17.53 -1.47
C GLU A 31 7.78 -18.14 -0.33
N GLY A 32 7.26 -17.28 0.53
CA GLY A 32 6.42 -17.69 1.64
C GLY A 32 5.46 -16.61 2.08
N GLU A 33 4.36 -17.04 2.67
CA GLU A 33 3.32 -16.17 3.17
C GLU A 33 3.09 -16.40 4.67
N GLY A 34 2.67 -15.35 5.34
CA GLY A 34 2.31 -15.32 6.75
C GLY A 34 1.12 -14.40 7.00
N PRO A 35 0.61 -14.36 8.25
CA PRO A 35 -0.47 -13.46 8.62
C PRO A 35 -0.07 -12.00 8.45
N GLY A 36 -1.06 -11.09 8.44
CA GLY A 36 -0.82 -9.67 8.41
C GLY A 36 -0.27 -9.13 9.73
N VAL A 37 0.31 -7.92 9.66
CA VAL A 37 0.81 -7.17 10.81
C VAL A 37 -0.23 -6.14 11.28
N SER A 38 -0.04 -5.65 12.50
CA SER A 38 -0.73 -4.48 13.03
C SER A 38 0.31 -3.49 13.55
N HIS A 39 -0.12 -2.25 13.83
CA HIS A 39 0.76 -1.28 14.45
C HIS A 39 1.41 -1.86 15.71
N LEU A 40 2.72 -1.66 15.91
CA LEU A 40 3.47 -2.28 17.02
C LEU A 40 2.92 -1.90 18.39
N ASP A 41 2.41 -0.67 18.54
CA ASP A 41 1.80 -0.21 19.79
C ASP A 41 0.33 -0.64 19.98
N ALA A 42 -0.24 -1.35 18.99
CA ALA A 42 -1.56 -1.93 19.16
C ALA A 42 -1.49 -3.18 20.09
N PRO A 43 -2.60 -3.56 20.72
CA PRO A 43 -2.65 -4.81 21.51
C PRO A 43 -2.14 -6.02 20.71
N LEU A 44 -1.17 -6.75 21.24
CA LEU A 44 -0.47 -7.87 20.60
C LEU A 44 0.26 -7.51 19.29
N GLY A 45 0.57 -6.23 19.05
CA GLY A 45 1.21 -5.75 17.82
C GLY A 45 2.56 -6.41 17.57
N GLU A 46 3.43 -6.46 18.57
CA GLU A 46 4.75 -7.09 18.46
C GLU A 46 4.67 -8.61 18.24
N GLU A 47 3.76 -9.29 18.93
CA GLU A 47 3.57 -10.74 18.77
C GLU A 47 3.07 -11.07 17.35
N ARG A 48 2.12 -10.28 16.83
CA ARG A 48 1.63 -10.43 15.45
C ARG A 48 2.74 -10.19 14.44
N PHE A 49 3.55 -9.15 14.65
CA PHE A 49 4.68 -8.84 13.79
C PHE A 49 5.71 -9.98 13.78
N LEU A 50 6.14 -10.46 14.96
CA LEU A 50 7.03 -11.62 15.11
C LEU A 50 6.49 -12.85 14.39
N LYS A 51 5.21 -13.18 14.61
CA LYS A 51 4.55 -14.31 13.98
C LYS A 51 4.51 -14.18 12.47
N ALA A 52 4.20 -13.00 11.95
CA ALA A 52 4.10 -12.72 10.52
C ALA A 52 5.44 -12.94 9.82
N ILE A 53 6.52 -12.34 10.34
CA ILE A 53 7.87 -12.47 9.80
C ILE A 53 8.36 -13.92 9.89
N ARG A 54 8.21 -14.55 11.05
CA ARG A 54 8.66 -15.93 11.26
C ARG A 54 7.95 -16.91 10.33
N THR A 55 6.61 -16.83 10.25
CA THR A 55 5.81 -17.75 9.42
C THR A 55 6.14 -17.60 7.95
N SER A 56 6.18 -16.37 7.44
CA SER A 56 6.49 -16.12 6.03
C SER A 56 7.92 -16.56 5.66
N ALA A 57 8.89 -16.30 6.54
CA ALA A 57 10.27 -16.77 6.35
C ALA A 57 10.39 -18.30 6.38
N GLN A 58 9.72 -18.98 7.33
CA GLN A 58 9.72 -20.44 7.40
C GLN A 58 9.13 -21.08 6.15
N HIS A 59 8.06 -20.53 5.60
CA HIS A 59 7.48 -21.00 4.35
C HIS A 59 8.43 -20.78 3.17
N ALA A 60 9.09 -19.61 3.09
CA ALA A 60 10.07 -19.33 2.04
C ALA A 60 11.31 -20.24 2.11
N LEU A 61 11.75 -20.59 3.31
CA LEU A 61 12.92 -21.46 3.56
C LEU A 61 12.64 -22.95 3.38
N LYS A 62 11.37 -23.39 3.27
CA LYS A 62 10.96 -24.80 3.28
C LYS A 62 11.72 -25.67 2.27
N ASN A 63 12.10 -25.12 1.12
CA ASN A 63 12.82 -25.81 0.05
C ASN A 63 14.29 -25.40 -0.04
N HIS A 64 14.75 -24.53 0.86
CA HIS A 64 16.13 -24.08 0.95
C HIS A 64 16.65 -24.26 2.39
N PRO A 65 17.07 -25.46 2.77
CA PRO A 65 17.67 -25.67 4.07
C PRO A 65 19.05 -25.01 4.13
N THR A 66 19.28 -24.27 5.21
CA THR A 66 20.59 -23.85 5.71
C THR A 66 21.39 -22.87 4.84
N GLY A 67 20.99 -21.61 4.87
CA GLY A 67 21.85 -20.50 4.48
C GLY A 67 21.69 -19.35 5.46
N LEU A 68 22.80 -18.78 5.93
CA LEU A 68 22.78 -17.54 6.71
C LEU A 68 22.17 -16.43 5.84
N ILE A 69 21.03 -15.84 6.27
CA ILE A 69 20.48 -14.65 5.63
C ILE A 69 21.42 -13.49 5.94
N GLN A 70 22.13 -13.01 4.93
CA GLN A 70 23.16 -11.96 5.11
C GLN A 70 22.56 -10.57 5.21
N ALA A 71 21.41 -10.33 4.60
CA ALA A 71 20.63 -9.12 4.83
C ALA A 71 19.14 -9.41 4.68
N ALA A 72 18.34 -8.77 5.53
CA ALA A 72 16.88 -8.81 5.48
C ALA A 72 16.33 -7.39 5.48
N VAL A 73 15.41 -7.10 4.57
CA VAL A 73 14.67 -5.84 4.55
C VAL A 73 13.20 -6.13 4.65
N VAL A 74 12.52 -5.40 5.53
CA VAL A 74 11.07 -5.51 5.75
C VAL A 74 10.43 -4.17 5.46
N GLY A 75 9.57 -4.11 4.44
CA GLY A 75 8.59 -3.05 4.27
C GLY A 75 7.37 -3.37 5.13
N ALA A 76 7.08 -2.56 6.12
CA ALA A 76 6.00 -2.85 7.06
C ALA A 76 5.03 -1.69 7.21
N SER A 77 3.74 -2.00 7.13
CA SER A 77 2.67 -1.03 7.34
C SER A 77 2.72 -0.46 8.76
N GLY A 78 2.65 0.87 8.88
CA GLY A 78 2.68 1.59 10.15
C GLY A 78 4.07 1.78 10.76
N ILE A 79 5.14 1.45 10.05
CA ILE A 79 6.53 1.75 10.48
C ILE A 79 7.04 2.95 9.69
N GLU A 80 7.38 4.02 10.39
CA GLU A 80 8.01 5.19 9.79
C GLU A 80 9.53 5.11 9.90
N HIS A 81 10.21 5.46 8.81
CA HIS A 81 11.68 5.48 8.76
C HIS A 81 12.26 6.52 9.71
N GLY A 82 13.36 6.18 10.39
CA GLY A 82 14.06 7.06 11.32
C GLY A 82 13.40 7.20 12.70
N THR A 83 12.45 6.34 13.04
CA THR A 83 11.72 6.37 14.32
C THR A 83 12.16 5.27 15.29
N GLY A 84 11.80 5.43 16.56
CA GLY A 84 11.98 4.36 17.56
C GLY A 84 11.21 3.08 17.24
N LEU A 85 10.09 3.17 16.50
CA LEU A 85 9.34 2.00 16.02
C LEU A 85 10.16 1.18 15.03
N GLN A 86 10.94 1.83 14.16
CA GLN A 86 11.85 1.13 13.25
C GLN A 86 12.86 0.28 14.01
N GLN A 87 13.53 0.83 15.01
CA GLN A 87 14.54 0.12 15.80
C GLN A 87 13.93 -1.08 16.56
N ARG A 88 12.73 -0.91 17.13
CA ARG A 88 11.99 -2.00 17.77
C ARG A 88 11.65 -3.11 16.76
N ALA A 89 11.15 -2.74 15.58
CA ALA A 89 10.84 -3.70 14.52
C ALA A 89 12.09 -4.45 14.04
N GLU A 90 13.23 -3.79 13.88
CA GLU A 90 14.50 -4.44 13.52
C GLU A 90 14.95 -5.48 14.56
N ALA A 91 14.80 -5.17 15.85
CA ALA A 91 15.07 -6.13 16.92
C ALA A 91 14.13 -7.36 16.85
N LEU A 92 12.84 -7.13 16.56
CA LEU A 92 11.84 -8.20 16.39
C LEU A 92 12.14 -9.07 15.16
N VAL A 93 12.59 -8.48 14.04
CA VAL A 93 13.05 -9.24 12.87
C VAL A 93 14.25 -10.11 13.22
N GLY A 94 15.22 -9.58 13.98
CA GLY A 94 16.34 -10.34 14.50
C GLY A 94 15.90 -11.57 15.31
N GLN A 95 14.91 -11.41 16.19
CA GLN A 95 14.33 -12.52 16.98
C GLN A 95 13.54 -13.51 16.11
N ALA A 96 12.79 -13.02 15.11
CA ALA A 96 11.97 -13.85 14.24
C ALA A 96 12.81 -14.75 13.34
N LEU A 97 13.95 -14.24 12.85
CA LEU A 97 14.86 -14.92 11.91
C LEU A 97 16.06 -15.59 12.57
N ALA A 98 16.19 -15.50 13.91
CA ALA A 98 17.19 -16.26 14.65
C ALA A 98 16.92 -17.77 14.47
N ILE A 99 17.83 -18.45 13.78
CA ILE A 99 17.79 -19.90 13.58
C ILE A 99 18.40 -20.54 14.84
N GLY A 100 17.83 -21.67 15.29
CA GLY A 100 18.07 -22.29 16.59
C GLY A 100 19.52 -22.76 16.92
N ASP A 101 20.48 -22.52 16.04
CA ASP A 101 21.91 -22.84 16.21
C ASP A 101 22.78 -21.62 16.59
N GLY A 102 22.16 -20.46 16.85
CA GLY A 102 22.87 -19.23 17.18
C GLY A 102 23.51 -18.55 15.96
N SER A 103 23.22 -18.98 14.72
CA SER A 103 23.68 -18.30 13.53
C SER A 103 23.12 -16.87 13.51
N ARG A 104 24.00 -15.87 13.43
CA ARG A 104 23.59 -14.47 13.43
C ARG A 104 23.01 -14.13 12.07
N LEU A 105 21.80 -13.59 12.05
CA LEU A 105 21.28 -12.82 10.95
C LEU A 105 22.29 -11.68 10.65
N GLY A 106 22.54 -11.40 9.37
CA GLY A 106 23.38 -10.28 8.97
C GLY A 106 22.71 -8.93 9.21
N LYS A 107 22.77 -8.02 8.25
CA LYS A 107 22.17 -6.69 8.37
C LYS A 107 20.65 -6.75 8.27
N VAL A 108 19.96 -5.99 9.10
CA VAL A 108 18.49 -5.84 9.09
C VAL A 108 18.13 -4.38 8.86
N LEU A 109 17.13 -4.15 8.05
CA LEU A 109 16.47 -2.85 7.89
C LEU A 109 14.95 -3.07 7.90
N VAL A 110 14.25 -2.32 8.72
CA VAL A 110 12.78 -2.20 8.63
C VAL A 110 12.43 -0.79 8.20
N THR A 111 11.45 -0.65 7.33
CA THR A 111 11.00 0.66 6.83
C THR A 111 9.51 0.60 6.48
N GLY A 112 8.91 1.71 6.06
CA GLY A 112 7.55 1.71 5.54
C GLY A 112 7.39 0.85 4.29
N ASP A 113 6.24 0.20 4.16
CA ASP A 113 5.90 -0.64 3.00
C ASP A 113 5.88 0.16 1.70
N GLU A 114 5.56 1.45 1.74
CA GLU A 114 5.60 2.35 0.60
C GLU A 114 7.01 2.54 0.03
N ARG A 115 8.06 2.46 0.87
CA ARG A 115 9.45 2.63 0.44
C ARG A 115 9.97 1.41 -0.32
N THR A 116 9.66 0.22 0.18
CA THR A 116 9.97 -1.02 -0.53
C THR A 116 9.15 -1.11 -1.82
N ALA A 117 7.88 -0.69 -1.80
CA ALA A 117 7.06 -0.63 -3.00
C ALA A 117 7.62 0.37 -4.04
N LEU A 118 8.08 1.57 -3.63
CA LEU A 118 8.75 2.52 -4.52
C LEU A 118 10.01 1.92 -5.13
N ARG A 119 10.86 1.29 -4.32
CA ARG A 119 12.11 0.66 -4.79
C ARG A 119 11.86 -0.49 -5.75
N GLY A 120 10.78 -1.26 -5.56
CA GLY A 120 10.37 -2.32 -6.47
C GLY A 120 9.78 -1.79 -7.77
N ALA A 121 8.87 -0.82 -7.68
CA ALA A 121 8.21 -0.22 -8.83
C ALA A 121 9.17 0.58 -9.71
N ILE A 122 10.09 1.35 -9.09
CA ILE A 122 11.09 2.21 -9.73
C ILE A 122 12.46 1.89 -9.13
N PRO A 123 13.14 0.83 -9.61
CA PRO A 123 14.39 0.36 -9.01
C PRO A 123 15.49 1.43 -8.99
N GLU A 124 15.58 2.26 -10.01
CA GLU A 124 16.65 3.25 -10.18
C GLU A 124 16.07 4.60 -10.60
N GLY A 125 16.84 5.67 -10.30
CA GLY A 125 16.53 7.04 -10.70
C GLY A 125 15.37 7.66 -9.92
N ALA A 126 14.93 8.82 -10.39
CA ALA A 126 13.84 9.59 -9.82
C ALA A 126 12.49 9.09 -10.31
N GLY A 127 11.47 9.26 -9.49
CA GLY A 127 10.10 8.94 -9.84
C GLY A 127 9.15 8.95 -8.66
N ILE A 128 7.89 8.74 -8.93
CA ILE A 128 6.79 8.82 -7.95
C ILE A 128 5.98 7.55 -8.00
N LEU A 129 5.76 6.94 -6.85
CA LEU A 129 4.80 5.87 -6.66
C LEU A 129 3.56 6.43 -5.96
N ALA A 130 2.40 6.23 -6.56
CA ALA A 130 1.10 6.51 -5.96
C ALA A 130 0.38 5.18 -5.66
N ILE A 131 0.17 4.88 -4.40
CA ILE A 131 -0.58 3.70 -3.96
C ILE A 131 -2.00 4.16 -3.66
N SER A 132 -2.99 3.55 -4.33
CA SER A 132 -4.41 3.76 -4.09
C SER A 132 -5.12 2.40 -4.04
N GLY A 133 -5.35 1.95 -2.84
CA GLY A 133 -6.08 0.74 -2.47
C GLY A 133 -7.19 1.06 -1.49
N THR A 134 -7.31 0.31 -0.40
CA THR A 134 -8.20 0.66 0.72
C THR A 134 -7.86 2.03 1.29
N GLY A 135 -6.56 2.33 1.48
CA GLY A 135 -6.03 3.66 1.77
C GLY A 135 -5.30 4.26 0.58
N MET A 136 -4.66 5.42 0.79
CA MET A 136 -3.88 6.13 -0.21
C MET A 136 -2.59 6.67 0.39
N ILE A 137 -1.50 6.62 -0.39
CA ILE A 137 -0.22 7.26 -0.09
C ILE A 137 0.55 7.53 -1.38
N VAL A 138 1.27 8.62 -1.44
CA VAL A 138 2.18 8.96 -2.53
C VAL A 138 3.58 9.17 -1.98
N LEU A 139 4.55 8.47 -2.54
CA LEU A 139 5.96 8.60 -2.21
C LEU A 139 6.77 8.83 -3.48
N GLY A 140 7.67 9.79 -3.48
CA GLY A 140 8.59 10.04 -4.58
C GLY A 140 10.04 10.00 -4.13
N ARG A 141 10.93 9.77 -5.09
CA ARG A 141 12.38 9.89 -4.95
C ARG A 141 12.90 10.85 -6.01
N GLY A 142 13.67 11.86 -5.57
CA GLY A 142 14.34 12.84 -6.41
C GLY A 142 15.62 12.31 -7.07
N GLU A 143 16.19 13.08 -8.00
CA GLU A 143 17.46 12.75 -8.66
C GLU A 143 18.65 12.66 -7.68
N ASP A 144 18.57 13.40 -6.57
CA ASP A 144 19.54 13.39 -5.48
C ASP A 144 19.32 12.26 -4.46
N GLY A 145 18.31 11.43 -4.68
CA GLY A 145 17.93 10.33 -3.79
C GLY A 145 17.06 10.74 -2.59
N HIS A 146 16.76 12.04 -2.40
CA HIS A 146 15.82 12.46 -1.36
C HIS A 146 14.42 11.94 -1.65
N GLU A 147 13.73 11.54 -0.57
CA GLU A 147 12.35 11.06 -0.67
C GLU A 147 11.38 12.06 -0.04
N HIS A 148 10.20 12.15 -0.62
CA HIS A 148 9.11 12.95 -0.07
C HIS A 148 7.79 12.19 -0.16
N ARG A 149 7.04 12.19 0.96
CA ARG A 149 5.74 11.55 1.11
C ARG A 149 4.62 12.59 1.14
N CYS A 150 3.49 12.27 0.50
CA CYS A 150 2.24 13.01 0.61
C CYS A 150 1.10 12.04 0.87
N GLY A 151 0.22 12.37 1.81
CA GLY A 151 -0.87 11.48 2.23
C GLY A 151 -0.41 10.33 3.13
N GLY A 152 -1.26 9.31 3.25
CA GLY A 152 -0.97 8.15 4.10
C GLY A 152 -1.17 8.39 5.59
N TRP A 153 -2.00 9.38 5.96
CA TRP A 153 -2.29 9.74 7.35
C TRP A 153 -3.40 8.89 7.99
N GLY A 154 -3.89 7.89 7.25
CA GLY A 154 -5.00 7.05 7.68
C GLY A 154 -6.37 7.63 7.30
N TRP A 155 -7.35 6.75 7.22
CA TRP A 155 -8.70 7.04 6.71
C TRP A 155 -9.46 8.12 7.50
N LEU A 156 -9.20 8.24 8.79
CA LEU A 156 -9.83 9.24 9.65
C LEU A 156 -9.37 10.67 9.35
N LEU A 157 -8.12 10.83 8.92
CA LEU A 157 -7.51 12.14 8.74
C LEU A 157 -7.39 12.52 7.27
N ASP A 158 -7.11 11.55 6.40
CA ASP A 158 -6.81 11.79 4.99
C ASP A 158 -7.09 10.52 4.15
N GLY A 159 -8.37 10.27 3.90
CA GLY A 159 -8.81 9.08 3.15
C GLY A 159 -9.03 9.31 1.66
N ALA A 160 -9.06 10.57 1.20
CA ALA A 160 -9.41 10.92 -0.18
C ALA A 160 -8.39 10.39 -1.19
N GLY A 161 -8.86 9.92 -2.35
CA GLY A 161 -8.01 9.27 -3.35
C GLY A 161 -7.88 7.74 -3.17
N SER A 162 -8.68 7.14 -2.29
CA SER A 162 -8.70 5.72 -2.00
C SER A 162 -10.06 5.07 -2.25
N ALA A 163 -10.11 3.72 -2.28
CA ALA A 163 -11.39 3.00 -2.35
C ALA A 163 -12.26 3.24 -1.12
N PHE A 164 -11.66 3.40 0.08
CA PHE A 164 -12.41 3.81 1.27
C PHE A 164 -13.19 5.10 1.02
N ASP A 165 -12.52 6.13 0.53
CA ASP A 165 -13.15 7.44 0.28
C ASP A 165 -14.29 7.32 -0.73
N LEU A 166 -14.06 6.65 -1.86
CA LEU A 166 -15.09 6.42 -2.88
C LEU A 166 -16.33 5.74 -2.29
N GLY A 167 -16.13 4.65 -1.55
CA GLY A 167 -17.24 3.90 -0.96
C GLY A 167 -17.93 4.63 0.18
N HIS A 168 -17.19 5.29 1.07
CA HIS A 168 -17.74 6.07 2.17
C HIS A 168 -18.60 7.23 1.66
N GLN A 169 -18.12 7.98 0.68
CA GLN A 169 -18.88 9.05 0.08
C GLN A 169 -20.08 8.55 -0.74
N GLY A 170 -19.92 7.40 -1.43
CA GLY A 170 -21.01 6.71 -2.09
C GLY A 170 -22.13 6.32 -1.11
N LEU A 171 -21.79 5.77 0.05
CA LEU A 171 -22.79 5.47 1.09
C LEU A 171 -23.49 6.74 1.58
N GLN A 172 -22.75 7.83 1.85
CA GLN A 172 -23.34 9.12 2.21
C GLN A 172 -24.27 9.66 1.11
N LEU A 173 -23.90 9.50 -0.15
CA LEU A 173 -24.74 9.90 -1.31
C LEU A 173 -26.06 9.15 -1.27
N THR A 174 -26.07 7.84 -1.00
CA THR A 174 -27.31 7.05 -0.94
C THR A 174 -28.25 7.47 0.20
N LEU A 175 -27.70 7.92 1.32
CA LEU A 175 -28.52 8.45 2.43
C LEU A 175 -29.16 9.79 2.07
N ARG A 176 -28.46 10.65 1.30
CA ARG A 176 -29.05 11.90 0.78
C ARG A 176 -30.17 11.66 -0.26
N MET A 177 -30.09 10.56 -0.99
CA MET A 177 -31.18 10.11 -1.87
C MET A 177 -32.37 9.62 -1.04
N ALA A 178 -32.09 8.80 0.00
CA ALA A 178 -33.13 8.22 0.84
C ALA A 178 -33.97 9.25 1.63
N ASP A 179 -33.34 10.36 2.05
CA ASP A 179 -34.01 11.42 2.80
C ASP A 179 -34.53 12.58 1.90
N GLY A 180 -34.46 12.42 0.56
CA GLY A 180 -35.03 13.34 -0.41
C GLY A 180 -34.20 14.60 -0.70
N ARG A 181 -32.97 14.72 -0.18
CA ARG A 181 -32.03 15.82 -0.50
C ARG A 181 -31.52 15.77 -1.93
N LEU A 182 -31.51 14.57 -2.52
CA LEU A 182 -31.11 14.33 -3.91
C LEU A 182 -32.09 13.41 -4.61
N PRO A 183 -32.22 13.47 -5.94
CA PRO A 183 -32.97 12.51 -6.71
C PRO A 183 -32.55 11.08 -6.44
N ASP A 184 -33.50 10.14 -6.40
CA ASP A 184 -33.18 8.72 -6.20
C ASP A 184 -32.46 8.13 -7.42
N HIS A 185 -31.58 7.17 -7.18
CA HIS A 185 -30.82 6.47 -8.20
C HIS A 185 -30.62 4.98 -7.81
N PRO A 186 -30.59 4.05 -8.77
CA PRO A 186 -30.37 2.61 -8.50
C PRO A 186 -29.16 2.32 -7.60
N LEU A 187 -28.11 3.15 -7.60
CA LEU A 187 -26.94 3.05 -6.72
C LEU A 187 -27.33 2.90 -5.24
N ARG A 188 -28.40 3.58 -4.80
CA ARG A 188 -28.86 3.48 -3.41
C ARG A 188 -29.21 2.05 -3.03
N LEU A 189 -30.02 1.38 -3.82
CA LEU A 189 -30.39 -0.01 -3.55
C LEU A 189 -29.24 -0.97 -3.74
N GLN A 190 -28.38 -0.73 -4.73
CA GLN A 190 -27.18 -1.56 -4.95
C GLN A 190 -26.25 -1.56 -3.75
N ILE A 191 -25.91 -0.38 -3.22
CA ILE A 191 -25.05 -0.24 -2.03
C ILE A 191 -25.72 -0.88 -0.80
N TRP A 192 -27.02 -0.58 -0.56
CA TRP A 192 -27.71 -1.12 0.60
C TRP A 192 -27.83 -2.65 0.55
N ASN A 193 -28.13 -3.22 -0.61
CA ASN A 193 -28.15 -4.67 -0.80
C ASN A 193 -26.79 -5.32 -0.57
N GLN A 194 -25.71 -4.71 -1.04
CA GLN A 194 -24.35 -5.22 -0.76
C GLN A 194 -24.02 -5.21 0.73
N MET A 195 -24.55 -4.24 1.48
CA MET A 195 -24.42 -4.17 2.93
C MET A 195 -25.40 -5.08 3.70
N GLY A 196 -26.32 -5.76 3.01
CA GLY A 196 -27.40 -6.53 3.64
C GLY A 196 -28.44 -5.65 4.34
N CYS A 197 -28.64 -4.41 3.88
CA CYS A 197 -29.55 -3.42 4.47
C CYS A 197 -30.74 -3.16 3.56
N ASP A 198 -31.94 -2.98 4.14
CA ASP A 198 -33.18 -2.66 3.45
C ASP A 198 -33.71 -1.24 3.75
N SER A 199 -33.10 -0.57 4.71
CA SER A 199 -33.54 0.74 5.20
C SER A 199 -32.38 1.61 5.67
N HIS A 200 -32.59 2.93 5.71
CA HIS A 200 -31.59 3.85 6.28
C HIS A 200 -31.29 3.56 7.76
N ALA A 201 -32.26 3.03 8.50
CA ALA A 201 -32.06 2.62 9.89
C ALA A 201 -31.13 1.39 9.98
N ALA A 202 -31.30 0.41 9.08
CA ALA A 202 -30.41 -0.75 8.98
C ALA A 202 -28.98 -0.34 8.58
N VAL A 203 -28.81 0.57 7.63
CA VAL A 203 -27.50 1.15 7.24
C VAL A 203 -26.81 1.79 8.45
N LYS A 204 -27.55 2.65 9.19
CA LYS A 204 -27.02 3.29 10.39
C LYS A 204 -26.59 2.28 11.46
N ALA A 205 -27.37 1.21 11.66
CA ALA A 205 -27.05 0.16 12.61
C ALA A 205 -25.82 -0.67 12.16
N ARG A 206 -25.66 -0.91 10.86
CA ARG A 206 -24.56 -1.71 10.29
C ARG A 206 -23.20 -1.02 10.43
N VAL A 207 -23.11 0.26 10.15
CA VAL A 207 -21.81 0.99 10.15
C VAL A 207 -21.21 1.21 11.54
N VAL A 208 -22.01 1.03 12.61
CA VAL A 208 -21.50 1.16 14.00
C VAL A 208 -21.11 -0.18 14.64
N GLN A 209 -21.22 -1.27 13.91
CA GLN A 209 -20.80 -2.58 14.40
C GLN A 209 -19.28 -2.71 14.41
N ASN A 210 -18.74 -3.42 15.37
CA ASN A 210 -17.29 -3.58 15.58
C ASN A 210 -16.57 -4.28 14.40
N ASP A 211 -17.30 -5.06 13.60
CA ASP A 211 -16.80 -5.78 12.43
C ASP A 211 -16.91 -4.97 11.13
N PHE A 212 -17.47 -3.75 11.17
CA PHE A 212 -17.56 -2.85 10.02
C PHE A 212 -16.42 -1.83 10.05
N GLY A 213 -15.63 -1.78 9.00
CA GLY A 213 -14.44 -0.94 8.96
C GLY A 213 -14.10 -0.42 7.57
N THR A 214 -12.86 0.03 7.42
CA THR A 214 -12.36 0.65 6.17
C THR A 214 -12.49 -0.26 4.96
N ALA A 215 -12.30 -1.57 5.13
CA ALA A 215 -12.42 -2.54 4.04
C ALA A 215 -13.87 -2.67 3.55
N ASP A 216 -14.85 -2.60 4.46
CA ASP A 216 -16.27 -2.65 4.09
C ASP A 216 -16.69 -1.42 3.29
N PHE A 217 -16.23 -0.23 3.69
CA PHE A 217 -16.45 0.96 2.86
C PHE A 217 -15.76 0.82 1.50
N ALA A 218 -14.51 0.39 1.47
CA ALA A 218 -13.76 0.22 0.23
C ALA A 218 -14.43 -0.77 -0.74
N ALA A 219 -15.10 -1.79 -0.22
CA ALA A 219 -15.86 -2.75 -1.02
C ALA A 219 -17.06 -2.13 -1.78
N LEU A 220 -17.53 -0.96 -1.37
CA LEU A 220 -18.60 -0.23 -2.06
C LEU A 220 -18.10 0.61 -3.25
N ALA A 221 -16.80 0.87 -3.34
CA ALA A 221 -16.22 1.73 -4.38
C ALA A 221 -16.53 1.28 -5.82
N PRO A 222 -16.53 -0.01 -6.17
CA PRO A 222 -16.89 -0.45 -7.52
C PRO A 222 -18.26 0.02 -7.95
N LEU A 223 -19.27 -0.05 -7.06
CA LEU A 223 -20.62 0.40 -7.36
C LEU A 223 -20.70 1.91 -7.62
N VAL A 224 -19.93 2.70 -6.89
CA VAL A 224 -19.85 4.15 -7.08
C VAL A 224 -19.24 4.49 -8.44
N VAL A 225 -18.13 3.84 -8.80
CA VAL A 225 -17.45 4.07 -10.09
C VAL A 225 -18.32 3.60 -11.26
N GLU A 226 -19.04 2.50 -11.10
CA GLU A 226 -19.99 2.03 -12.10
C GLU A 226 -21.16 3.00 -12.29
N ALA A 227 -21.78 3.46 -11.19
CA ALA A 227 -22.87 4.45 -11.25
C ALA A 227 -22.41 5.76 -11.90
N ALA A 228 -21.19 6.22 -11.65
CA ALA A 228 -20.60 7.36 -12.34
C ALA A 228 -20.54 7.13 -13.87
N SER A 229 -20.12 5.96 -14.30
CA SER A 229 -20.09 5.62 -15.74
C SER A 229 -21.47 5.54 -16.38
N GLN A 230 -22.52 5.35 -15.58
CA GLN A 230 -23.93 5.29 -15.99
C GLN A 230 -24.64 6.65 -15.89
N GLY A 231 -23.91 7.74 -15.59
CA GLY A 231 -24.45 9.11 -15.57
C GLY A 231 -25.05 9.52 -14.22
N CYS A 232 -24.74 8.85 -13.12
CA CYS A 232 -25.08 9.35 -11.78
C CYS A 232 -24.19 10.53 -11.41
N SER A 233 -24.69 11.77 -11.54
CA SER A 233 -23.91 12.99 -11.32
C SER A 233 -23.22 13.06 -9.95
N GLY A 234 -23.91 12.65 -8.88
CA GLY A 234 -23.32 12.61 -7.55
C GLY A 234 -22.17 11.59 -7.44
N ALA A 235 -22.24 10.48 -8.16
CA ALA A 235 -21.15 9.51 -8.23
C ALA A 235 -19.98 10.02 -9.10
N GLU A 236 -20.28 10.72 -10.19
CA GLU A 236 -19.26 11.38 -11.03
C GLU A 236 -18.46 12.42 -10.22
N GLU A 237 -19.15 13.25 -9.42
CA GLU A 237 -18.50 14.23 -8.53
C GLU A 237 -17.59 13.55 -7.51
N ILE A 238 -18.00 12.42 -6.93
CA ILE A 238 -17.19 11.65 -5.98
C ILE A 238 -15.91 11.14 -6.66
N VAL A 239 -16.05 10.50 -7.81
CA VAL A 239 -14.92 9.95 -8.56
C VAL A 239 -13.95 11.07 -8.98
N GLN A 240 -14.47 12.18 -9.50
CA GLN A 240 -13.65 13.31 -9.95
C GLN A 240 -12.91 13.96 -8.78
N ARG A 241 -13.58 14.21 -7.66
CA ARG A 241 -12.95 14.81 -6.47
C ARG A 241 -11.84 13.91 -5.90
N SER A 242 -12.10 12.60 -5.80
CA SER A 242 -11.11 11.63 -5.34
C SER A 242 -9.90 11.58 -6.29
N ALA A 243 -10.12 11.63 -7.60
CA ALA A 243 -9.06 11.68 -8.61
C ALA A 243 -8.23 12.97 -8.52
N VAL A 244 -8.88 14.13 -8.32
CA VAL A 244 -8.20 15.42 -8.12
C VAL A 244 -7.32 15.37 -6.88
N THR A 245 -7.81 14.81 -5.78
CA THR A 245 -7.04 14.73 -4.53
C THR A 245 -5.79 13.87 -4.71
N LEU A 246 -5.90 12.68 -5.30
CA LEU A 246 -4.73 11.83 -5.57
C LEU A 246 -3.74 12.54 -6.51
N SER A 247 -4.22 13.20 -7.55
CA SER A 247 -3.36 13.96 -8.48
C SER A 247 -2.66 15.13 -7.80
N ASN A 248 -3.32 15.82 -6.88
CA ASN A 248 -2.72 16.89 -6.08
C ASN A 248 -1.61 16.37 -5.16
N CYS A 249 -1.75 15.17 -4.59
CA CYS A 249 -0.67 14.54 -3.83
C CYS A 249 0.53 14.22 -4.71
N ILE A 250 0.31 13.72 -5.94
CA ILE A 250 1.37 13.46 -6.92
C ILE A 250 2.08 14.77 -7.29
N ASP A 251 1.33 15.84 -7.56
CA ASP A 251 1.87 17.17 -7.88
C ASP A 251 2.68 17.74 -6.71
N ALA A 252 2.18 17.63 -5.48
CA ALA A 252 2.88 18.09 -4.29
C ALA A 252 4.26 17.40 -4.14
N VAL A 253 4.31 16.08 -4.37
CA VAL A 253 5.55 15.30 -4.36
C VAL A 253 6.47 15.73 -5.51
N ALA A 254 5.95 15.87 -6.73
CA ALA A 254 6.72 16.31 -7.89
C ALA A 254 7.38 17.68 -7.66
N ARG A 255 6.60 18.65 -7.16
CA ARG A 255 7.11 20.01 -6.85
C ARG A 255 8.15 19.97 -5.73
N ARG A 256 7.92 19.21 -4.66
CA ARG A 256 8.85 19.13 -3.52
C ARG A 256 10.20 18.53 -3.92
N LEU A 257 10.20 17.61 -4.87
CA LEU A 257 11.39 16.95 -5.40
C LEU A 257 11.93 17.59 -6.68
N SER A 258 11.37 18.74 -7.11
CA SER A 258 11.75 19.46 -8.33
C SER A 258 11.70 18.60 -9.60
N LEU A 259 10.76 17.66 -9.68
CA LEU A 259 10.57 16.76 -10.82
C LEU A 259 9.62 17.38 -11.84
N LEU A 260 10.17 17.90 -12.95
CA LEU A 260 9.37 18.56 -14.01
C LEU A 260 8.64 17.55 -14.89
N SER A 261 9.19 16.36 -15.09
CA SER A 261 8.64 15.30 -15.95
C SER A 261 8.74 13.94 -15.25
N PRO A 262 8.10 13.76 -14.08
CA PRO A 262 8.25 12.56 -13.28
C PRO A 262 7.72 11.32 -14.00
N LEU A 263 8.41 10.18 -13.82
CA LEU A 263 7.80 8.87 -14.01
C LEU A 263 6.85 8.64 -12.84
N VAL A 264 5.57 8.43 -13.12
CA VAL A 264 4.54 8.14 -12.10
C VAL A 264 4.06 6.70 -12.30
N VAL A 265 4.28 5.88 -11.29
CA VAL A 265 3.75 4.51 -11.22
C VAL A 265 2.60 4.49 -10.23
N CYS A 266 1.48 3.91 -10.62
CA CYS A 266 0.31 3.79 -9.74
C CYS A 266 0.02 2.33 -9.44
N GLN A 267 -0.17 2.01 -8.16
CA GLN A 267 -0.46 0.66 -7.65
C GLN A 267 -1.62 0.68 -6.65
N GLY A 268 -2.13 -0.51 -6.31
CA GLY A 268 -3.21 -0.71 -5.35
C GLY A 268 -4.56 -0.98 -6.02
N GLY A 269 -5.44 -1.66 -5.29
CA GLY A 269 -6.68 -2.21 -5.84
C GLY A 269 -7.62 -1.18 -6.46
N ALA A 270 -7.72 0.03 -5.88
CA ALA A 270 -8.58 1.07 -6.45
C ALA A 270 -8.10 1.51 -7.84
N ILE A 271 -6.82 1.84 -7.98
CA ILE A 271 -6.30 2.33 -9.25
C ILE A 271 -6.13 1.22 -10.30
N THR A 272 -5.98 -0.03 -9.86
CA THR A 272 -5.81 -1.18 -10.75
C THR A 272 -7.14 -1.70 -11.30
N HIS A 273 -8.17 -1.77 -10.45
CA HIS A 273 -9.42 -2.46 -10.81
C HIS A 273 -10.58 -1.49 -11.12
N LEU A 274 -10.54 -0.25 -10.66
CA LEU A 274 -11.60 0.72 -10.91
C LEU A 274 -11.23 1.60 -12.12
N MET A 275 -11.51 1.11 -13.32
CA MET A 275 -11.07 1.73 -14.59
C MET A 275 -11.56 3.18 -14.74
N GLY A 276 -12.80 3.49 -14.34
CA GLY A 276 -13.33 4.86 -14.37
C GLY A 276 -12.54 5.81 -13.49
N PHE A 277 -12.17 5.36 -12.28
CA PHE A 277 -11.33 6.13 -11.36
C PHE A 277 -9.89 6.30 -11.91
N ARG A 278 -9.28 5.23 -12.42
CA ARG A 278 -7.96 5.29 -13.08
C ARG A 278 -7.94 6.32 -14.20
N THR A 279 -8.97 6.31 -15.06
CA THR A 279 -9.08 7.25 -16.18
C THR A 279 -9.18 8.70 -15.68
N ALA A 280 -10.00 8.95 -14.65
CA ALA A 280 -10.14 10.26 -14.05
C ALA A 280 -8.81 10.77 -13.45
N VAL A 281 -8.06 9.90 -12.73
CA VAL A 281 -6.73 10.24 -12.20
C VAL A 281 -5.75 10.57 -13.34
N GLN A 282 -5.71 9.76 -14.41
CA GLN A 282 -4.84 10.02 -15.56
C GLN A 282 -5.16 11.35 -16.24
N GLN A 283 -6.43 11.66 -16.41
CA GLN A 283 -6.86 12.93 -17.02
C GLN A 283 -6.48 14.13 -16.15
N THR A 284 -6.75 14.06 -14.84
CA THR A 284 -6.42 15.13 -13.90
C THR A 284 -4.90 15.33 -13.81
N MET A 285 -4.13 14.25 -13.73
CA MET A 285 -2.67 14.30 -13.67
C MET A 285 -2.09 14.96 -14.93
N ARG A 286 -2.61 14.66 -16.13
CA ARG A 286 -2.17 15.31 -17.36
C ARG A 286 -2.41 16.83 -17.37
N GLN A 287 -3.43 17.29 -16.67
CA GLN A 287 -3.76 18.70 -16.55
C GLN A 287 -2.86 19.41 -15.52
N SER A 288 -2.65 18.79 -14.37
CA SER A 288 -1.88 19.37 -13.25
C SER A 288 -0.35 19.24 -13.43
N ILE A 289 0.10 18.16 -14.08
CA ILE A 289 1.53 17.87 -14.30
C ILE A 289 1.73 17.46 -15.78
N PRO A 290 1.71 18.38 -16.73
CA PRO A 290 1.72 18.05 -18.16
C PRO A 290 2.92 17.21 -18.62
N GLY A 291 4.07 17.31 -17.90
CA GLY A 291 5.27 16.52 -18.18
C GLY A 291 5.28 15.11 -17.56
N ALA A 292 4.32 14.78 -16.71
CA ALA A 292 4.30 13.48 -16.04
C ALA A 292 4.05 12.33 -17.03
N ARG A 293 4.78 11.25 -16.85
CA ARG A 293 4.67 10.03 -17.65
C ARG A 293 4.12 8.90 -16.77
N TRP A 294 3.00 8.33 -17.19
CA TRP A 294 2.46 7.14 -16.55
C TRP A 294 3.28 5.93 -16.97
N GLY A 295 3.76 5.14 -15.99
CA GLY A 295 4.57 3.94 -16.22
C GLY A 295 4.05 2.73 -15.47
N ASP A 296 4.57 1.56 -15.86
CA ASP A 296 4.30 0.31 -15.19
C ASP A 296 5.39 0.01 -14.16
N ALA A 297 5.00 -0.65 -13.07
CA ALA A 297 5.94 -1.12 -12.06
C ALA A 297 6.90 -2.16 -12.64
N LYS A 298 8.17 -2.08 -12.27
CA LYS A 298 9.18 -3.08 -12.68
C LYS A 298 9.17 -4.32 -11.81
N GLY A 299 8.76 -4.16 -10.53
CA GLY A 299 8.64 -5.23 -9.55
C GLY A 299 7.69 -4.83 -8.42
N ASP A 300 7.49 -5.73 -7.48
CA ASP A 300 6.65 -5.52 -6.31
C ASP A 300 7.45 -5.08 -5.07
N ALA A 301 6.76 -4.96 -3.91
CA ALA A 301 7.40 -4.52 -2.67
C ALA A 301 8.46 -5.53 -2.16
N CYS A 302 8.27 -6.84 -2.40
CA CYS A 302 9.29 -7.85 -2.05
C CYS A 302 10.54 -7.70 -2.93
N ASP A 303 10.38 -7.39 -4.23
CA ASP A 303 11.52 -7.11 -5.12
C ASP A 303 12.29 -5.88 -4.64
N GLY A 304 11.56 -4.82 -4.27
CA GLY A 304 12.17 -3.62 -3.72
C GLY A 304 12.91 -3.88 -2.42
N ALA A 305 12.32 -4.66 -1.52
CA ALA A 305 12.98 -5.07 -0.27
C ALA A 305 14.27 -5.87 -0.54
N LEU A 306 14.28 -6.77 -1.53
CA LEU A 306 15.47 -7.52 -1.94
C LEU A 306 16.56 -6.62 -2.53
N LEU A 307 16.19 -5.64 -3.37
CA LEU A 307 17.14 -4.65 -3.89
C LEU A 307 17.76 -3.82 -2.75
N MET A 308 16.95 -3.39 -1.79
CA MET A 308 17.46 -2.69 -0.61
C MET A 308 18.35 -3.59 0.26
N ALA A 309 18.02 -4.89 0.40
CA ALA A 309 18.87 -5.86 1.10
C ALA A 309 20.21 -6.06 0.40
N GLN A 310 20.23 -6.08 -0.93
CA GLN A 310 21.46 -6.12 -1.71
C GLN A 310 22.33 -4.87 -1.46
N ASP A 311 21.73 -3.67 -1.47
CA ASP A 311 22.42 -2.42 -1.18
C ASP A 311 23.09 -2.45 0.22
N LEU A 312 22.45 -3.07 1.23
CA LEU A 312 23.03 -3.23 2.56
C LEU A 312 24.30 -4.11 2.56
N THR A 313 24.39 -5.10 1.66
CA THR A 313 25.58 -5.98 1.60
C THR A 313 26.78 -5.33 0.92
N VAL A 314 26.56 -4.35 0.04
CA VAL A 314 27.60 -3.67 -0.73
C VAL A 314 28.19 -2.47 0.03
N ARG A 315 27.40 -1.80 0.88
CA ARG A 315 27.90 -0.67 1.68
C ARG A 315 28.81 -1.17 2.80
N PRO A 316 30.08 -0.73 2.88
CA PRO A 316 30.89 -0.99 4.06
C PRO A 316 30.21 -0.40 5.30
N SER A 317 30.35 -1.08 6.42
CA SER A 317 29.84 -0.74 7.75
C SER A 317 30.45 0.55 8.26
#